data_d63aebe25018f91ac2958050574aa489
#
_entry.id   d63aebe25018f91ac2958050574aa489
#
_cell.length_a   1.000
_cell.length_b   1.000
_cell.length_c   1.000
_cell.angle_alpha   90.00
_cell.angle_beta   90.00
_cell.angle_gamma   90.00
#
_symmetry.space_group_name_H-M   'P 1'
#
loop_
_entity.id
_entity.type
_entity.pdbx_description
1 polymer ?
#
loop_
_entity_poly.entity_id
_entity_poly.type
_entity_poly.pdbx_seq_one_letter_code
_entity_poly.pdbx_strand_id
1 'polypeptide(L)'
;LFIDQVTVTLKAGRGGNGCVSFRREARVPKGGPDGGHGGDGGSIIFMADENISSLAYFRFHPIIKAKNGAPGEGGNRRGRRGADIRLGVPVGTIIREMDGGAILADLTEHGRTVVAARGGRGGRGNASYATSTHQAPREWQPGRPGEEKALFLELKLIADVGLVGFPNAGKSTLISRISAARPAIADYPFTTLTPNLGVVDVGGYRSFVVADIPGLIEGAHRGQGLGVRFLRHIERTKLLVHVIDLSPYSGRDPVEDFRVIMAELEAFSPEVARRPQILAANKADLIGGDRARLLRLKRMAARRKIPVFAVSALKREGLGPLVEAVARELDLLAGNNGGGQP
;
A
#
# COMPACT_ATOMS: atom_id res chain seq x y z
N LEU A 1 -9.84 -9.20 7.72
CA LEU A 1 -9.58 -8.06 8.62
C LEU A 1 -8.67 -7.09 7.87
N PHE A 2 -9.15 -5.88 7.59
CA PHE A 2 -8.35 -4.81 6.98
C PHE A 2 -7.68 -3.98 8.08
N ILE A 3 -6.39 -3.73 7.95
CA ILE A 3 -5.59 -2.91 8.88
C ILE A 3 -4.71 -1.99 8.03
N ASP A 4 -4.84 -0.69 8.28
CA ASP A 4 -4.14 0.39 7.60
C ASP A 4 -3.00 1.01 8.42
N GLN A 5 -2.99 0.76 9.72
CA GLN A 5 -1.96 1.26 10.63
C GLN A 5 -1.55 0.18 11.64
N VAL A 6 -0.25 0.03 11.82
CA VAL A 6 0.29 -0.95 12.77
C VAL A 6 1.68 -0.56 13.21
N THR A 7 2.00 -0.83 14.48
CA THR A 7 3.35 -0.73 15.01
C THR A 7 4.03 -2.10 14.98
N VAL A 8 5.27 -2.15 14.53
CA VAL A 8 6.08 -3.38 14.48
C VAL A 8 7.46 -3.13 15.06
N THR A 9 7.95 -4.07 15.87
CA THR A 9 9.32 -4.07 16.41
C THR A 9 10.18 -5.00 15.59
N LEU A 10 11.22 -4.47 14.98
CA LEU A 10 12.18 -5.22 14.20
C LEU A 10 13.45 -5.46 15.00
N LYS A 11 13.94 -6.71 14.98
CA LYS A 11 15.21 -7.11 15.58
C LYS A 11 16.04 -7.81 14.52
N ALA A 12 16.97 -7.08 13.91
CA ALA A 12 17.90 -7.66 12.96
C ALA A 12 18.88 -8.64 13.65
N GLY A 13 19.41 -9.57 12.88
CA GLY A 13 20.30 -10.60 13.43
C GLY A 13 21.62 -10.02 13.91
N ARG A 14 22.12 -10.53 15.03
CA ARG A 14 23.47 -10.23 15.52
C ARG A 14 24.50 -10.91 14.62
N GLY A 15 25.65 -10.30 14.40
CA GLY A 15 26.81 -10.94 13.79
C GLY A 15 27.36 -12.06 14.67
N GLY A 16 27.88 -13.12 14.05
CA GLY A 16 28.58 -14.20 14.73
C GLY A 16 29.92 -13.74 15.29
N ASN A 17 30.40 -14.37 16.32
CA ASN A 17 31.70 -14.07 16.92
C ASN A 17 32.84 -14.57 16.02
N GLY A 18 33.97 -13.87 16.01
CA GLY A 18 35.22 -14.40 15.46
C GLY A 18 35.72 -15.59 16.26
N CYS A 19 36.50 -16.46 15.63
CA CYS A 19 37.08 -17.64 16.25
C CYS A 19 38.55 -17.40 16.63
N VAL A 20 38.98 -18.03 17.73
CA VAL A 20 40.40 -18.20 18.05
C VAL A 20 40.74 -19.65 17.82
N SER A 21 41.55 -19.90 16.81
CA SER A 21 42.01 -21.25 16.45
C SER A 21 43.46 -21.21 15.94
N PHE A 22 44.15 -22.30 16.08
CA PHE A 22 45.52 -22.48 15.56
C PHE A 22 45.58 -23.81 14.78
N ARG A 23 46.20 -23.76 13.64
CA ARG A 23 46.39 -24.91 12.79
C ARG A 23 47.13 -26.03 13.51
N ARG A 24 46.59 -27.22 13.50
CA ARG A 24 47.17 -28.41 14.13
C ARG A 24 47.20 -29.53 13.08
N GLU A 25 48.37 -29.80 12.58
CA GLU A 25 48.57 -30.90 11.58
C GLU A 25 49.76 -31.76 12.00
N ALA A 26 49.77 -33.01 11.52
CA ALA A 26 50.92 -33.89 11.69
C ALA A 26 52.18 -33.24 11.09
N ARG A 27 53.26 -33.17 11.84
CA ARG A 27 54.56 -32.56 11.46
C ARG A 27 54.58 -31.01 11.41
N VAL A 28 53.53 -30.33 11.86
CA VAL A 28 53.49 -28.87 11.99
C VAL A 28 53.17 -28.50 13.44
N PRO A 29 54.14 -28.61 14.40
CA PRO A 29 53.90 -28.44 15.83
C PRO A 29 53.59 -27.00 16.23
N LYS A 30 53.97 -26.01 15.42
CA LYS A 30 53.67 -24.56 15.63
C LYS A 30 52.90 -24.01 14.45
N GLY A 31 51.68 -24.52 14.22
CA GLY A 31 50.80 -23.96 13.22
C GLY A 31 50.33 -22.51 13.57
N GLY A 32 50.25 -21.67 12.55
CA GLY A 32 49.81 -20.27 12.72
C GLY A 32 48.33 -20.16 13.11
N PRO A 33 47.86 -18.94 13.41
CA PRO A 33 46.46 -18.68 13.70
C PRO A 33 45.61 -18.94 12.46
N ASP A 34 44.51 -19.66 12.63
CA ASP A 34 43.59 -20.05 11.56
C ASP A 34 42.12 -19.85 11.91
N GLY A 35 41.85 -19.05 12.94
CA GLY A 35 40.48 -18.73 13.33
C GLY A 35 39.79 -17.80 12.33
N GLY A 36 38.66 -18.25 11.80
CA GLY A 36 37.87 -17.55 10.82
C GLY A 36 36.98 -16.44 11.41
N HIS A 37 36.47 -15.60 10.54
CA HIS A 37 35.52 -14.55 10.90
C HIS A 37 34.13 -15.11 11.20
N GLY A 38 33.37 -14.47 12.08
CA GLY A 38 31.94 -14.70 12.22
C GLY A 38 31.16 -14.27 10.97
N GLY A 39 30.01 -14.87 10.74
CA GLY A 39 29.06 -14.47 9.70
C GLY A 39 28.30 -13.21 10.11
N ASP A 40 27.86 -12.42 9.13
CA ASP A 40 26.98 -11.27 9.37
C ASP A 40 25.59 -11.76 9.77
N GLY A 41 24.87 -10.99 10.59
CA GLY A 41 23.46 -11.22 10.91
C GLY A 41 22.55 -10.90 9.72
N GLY A 42 21.35 -11.48 9.71
CA GLY A 42 20.32 -11.20 8.70
C GLY A 42 19.71 -9.83 8.89
N SER A 43 19.37 -9.18 7.79
CA SER A 43 18.66 -7.91 7.73
C SER A 43 17.15 -8.14 7.57
N ILE A 44 16.33 -7.11 7.84
CA ILE A 44 14.89 -7.11 7.61
C ILE A 44 14.59 -6.09 6.53
N ILE A 45 13.91 -6.53 5.48
CA ILE A 45 13.65 -5.78 4.26
C ILE A 45 12.14 -5.77 4.01
N PHE A 46 11.55 -4.61 3.84
CA PHE A 46 10.19 -4.48 3.33
C PHE A 46 10.21 -4.37 1.80
N MET A 47 9.19 -4.95 1.17
CA MET A 47 9.00 -4.91 -0.27
C MET A 47 7.53 -4.61 -0.57
N ALA A 48 7.27 -3.60 -1.40
CA ALA A 48 5.93 -3.29 -1.86
C ALA A 48 5.40 -4.37 -2.80
N ASP A 49 4.19 -4.87 -2.53
CA ASP A 49 3.52 -5.91 -3.31
C ASP A 49 2.07 -5.51 -3.59
N GLU A 50 1.69 -5.48 -4.87
CA GLU A 50 0.33 -5.15 -5.33
C GLU A 50 -0.70 -6.20 -4.90
N ASN A 51 -0.29 -7.44 -4.67
CA ASN A 51 -1.18 -8.52 -4.24
C ASN A 51 -1.54 -8.45 -2.75
N ILE A 52 -0.88 -7.57 -1.99
CA ILE A 52 -1.14 -7.36 -0.58
C ILE A 52 -1.98 -6.10 -0.42
N SER A 53 -3.18 -6.24 0.17
CA SER A 53 -4.13 -5.15 0.35
C SER A 53 -4.24 -4.61 1.78
N SER A 54 -3.54 -5.20 2.76
CA SER A 54 -3.68 -4.86 4.18
C SER A 54 -2.41 -5.16 4.98
N LEU A 55 -2.19 -4.40 6.04
CA LEU A 55 -1.12 -4.62 7.03
C LEU A 55 -1.49 -5.67 8.10
N ALA A 56 -2.55 -6.46 7.89
CA ALA A 56 -3.07 -7.41 8.88
C ALA A 56 -2.03 -8.43 9.37
N TYR A 57 -1.10 -8.85 8.50
CA TYR A 57 0.01 -9.75 8.88
C TYR A 57 0.78 -9.22 10.09
N PHE A 58 1.11 -7.94 10.12
CA PHE A 58 1.93 -7.32 11.17
C PHE A 58 1.20 -7.17 12.49
N ARG A 59 -0.12 -7.13 12.48
CA ARG A 59 -0.92 -7.14 13.72
C ARG A 59 -0.76 -8.44 14.49
N PHE A 60 -0.69 -9.55 13.76
CA PHE A 60 -0.50 -10.88 14.36
C PHE A 60 0.99 -11.19 14.60
N HIS A 61 1.89 -10.44 13.96
CA HIS A 61 3.33 -10.59 14.08
C HIS A 61 3.99 -9.26 14.46
N PRO A 62 3.74 -8.74 15.67
CA PRO A 62 4.23 -7.41 16.08
C PRO A 62 5.74 -7.36 16.31
N ILE A 63 6.38 -8.52 16.45
CA ILE A 63 7.83 -8.62 16.64
C ILE A 63 8.41 -9.53 15.57
N ILE A 64 9.33 -9.00 14.78
CA ILE A 64 10.01 -9.72 13.71
C ILE A 64 11.50 -9.81 14.03
N LYS A 65 12.04 -11.06 14.02
CA LYS A 65 13.43 -11.32 14.35
C LYS A 65 14.14 -12.04 13.21
N ALA A 66 15.20 -11.43 12.66
CA ALA A 66 16.05 -12.07 11.68
C ALA A 66 17.10 -13.01 12.36
N LYS A 67 17.62 -13.96 11.58
CA LYS A 67 18.58 -14.93 12.07
C LYS A 67 19.95 -14.30 12.36
N ASN A 68 20.60 -14.74 13.43
CA ASN A 68 21.96 -14.35 13.73
C ASN A 68 22.96 -15.01 12.76
N GLY A 69 24.10 -14.38 12.57
CA GLY A 69 25.25 -14.99 11.92
C GLY A 69 25.88 -16.08 12.80
N ALA A 70 26.39 -17.13 12.16
CA ALA A 70 27.11 -18.17 12.86
C ALA A 70 28.51 -17.70 13.28
N PRO A 71 29.08 -18.22 14.38
CA PRO A 71 30.47 -17.95 14.75
C PRO A 71 31.43 -18.44 13.66
N GLY A 72 32.63 -17.87 13.63
CA GLY A 72 33.73 -18.38 12.82
C GLY A 72 34.23 -19.72 13.37
N GLU A 73 34.90 -20.49 12.52
CA GLU A 73 35.46 -21.80 12.86
C GLU A 73 36.98 -21.83 12.56
N GLY A 74 37.67 -22.88 13.03
CA GLY A 74 39.04 -23.12 12.69
C GLY A 74 39.24 -23.41 11.18
N GLY A 75 40.51 -23.38 10.71
CA GLY A 75 40.81 -23.57 9.28
C GLY A 75 40.38 -22.39 8.41
N ASN A 76 40.42 -21.17 8.93
CA ASN A 76 39.97 -19.91 8.27
C ASN A 76 38.55 -19.94 7.77
N ARG A 77 37.68 -20.81 8.31
CA ARG A 77 36.30 -20.92 7.85
C ARG A 77 35.46 -19.81 8.45
N ARG A 78 34.86 -19.00 7.57
CA ARG A 78 33.92 -17.96 7.94
C ARG A 78 32.58 -18.57 8.37
N GLY A 79 31.99 -18.06 9.47
CA GLY A 79 30.65 -18.43 9.90
C GLY A 79 29.61 -18.08 8.82
N ARG A 80 28.53 -18.88 8.74
CA ARG A 80 27.43 -18.63 7.79
C ARG A 80 26.73 -17.33 8.13
N ARG A 81 26.35 -16.55 7.12
CA ARG A 81 25.52 -15.37 7.25
C ARG A 81 24.10 -15.77 7.69
N GLY A 82 23.50 -14.99 8.62
CA GLY A 82 22.09 -15.08 8.94
C GLY A 82 21.22 -14.72 7.70
N ALA A 83 20.13 -15.47 7.50
CA ALA A 83 19.24 -15.20 6.40
C ALA A 83 18.51 -13.87 6.60
N ASP A 84 18.43 -13.07 5.55
CA ASP A 84 17.61 -11.88 5.50
C ASP A 84 16.12 -12.26 5.47
N ILE A 85 15.27 -11.44 6.10
CA ILE A 85 13.81 -11.58 6.05
C ILE A 85 13.29 -10.53 5.09
N ARG A 86 12.53 -10.97 4.07
CA ARG A 86 11.78 -10.10 3.17
C ARG A 86 10.31 -10.16 3.52
N LEU A 87 9.69 -9.01 3.74
CA LEU A 87 8.30 -8.87 4.15
C LEU A 87 7.57 -8.03 3.13
N GLY A 88 6.51 -8.61 2.56
CA GLY A 88 5.61 -7.89 1.68
C GLY A 88 4.76 -6.88 2.47
N VAL A 89 4.61 -5.69 1.93
CA VAL A 89 3.68 -4.66 2.39
C VAL A 89 2.88 -4.15 1.20
N PRO A 90 1.66 -3.65 1.41
CA PRO A 90 0.88 -3.05 0.33
C PRO A 90 1.64 -1.89 -0.34
N VAL A 91 1.43 -1.70 -1.64
CA VAL A 91 1.86 -0.47 -2.34
C VAL A 91 1.20 0.75 -1.68
N GLY A 92 1.96 1.82 -1.47
CA GLY A 92 1.52 3.02 -0.76
C GLY A 92 1.73 2.97 0.76
N THR A 93 2.47 1.98 1.27
CA THR A 93 2.83 1.91 2.68
C THR A 93 3.95 2.92 2.98
N ILE A 94 3.67 3.82 3.95
CA ILE A 94 4.69 4.69 4.55
C ILE A 94 5.22 4.02 5.81
N ILE A 95 6.53 4.02 5.92
CA ILE A 95 7.26 3.50 7.07
C ILE A 95 7.88 4.67 7.81
N ARG A 96 7.54 4.82 9.10
CA ARG A 96 8.08 5.86 9.98
C ARG A 96 8.81 5.23 11.16
N GLU A 97 9.86 5.89 11.63
CA GLU A 97 10.46 5.53 12.90
C GLU A 97 9.60 6.09 14.05
N MET A 98 9.38 5.27 15.09
CA MET A 98 8.63 5.71 16.27
C MET A 98 9.41 6.80 17.03
N ASP A 99 10.73 6.70 17.06
CA ASP A 99 11.62 7.67 17.67
C ASP A 99 11.88 8.83 16.72
N GLY A 100 11.12 9.94 16.89
CA GLY A 100 11.27 11.16 16.11
C GLY A 100 10.40 11.29 14.87
N GLY A 101 9.60 10.27 14.51
CA GLY A 101 8.61 10.35 13.42
C GLY A 101 9.18 10.49 12.00
N ALA A 102 10.50 10.31 11.83
CA ALA A 102 11.15 10.41 10.54
C ALA A 102 10.60 9.36 9.55
N ILE A 103 10.34 9.77 8.32
CA ILE A 103 9.92 8.86 7.25
C ILE A 103 11.15 8.08 6.79
N LEU A 104 11.14 6.77 7.03
CA LEU A 104 12.18 5.86 6.56
C LEU A 104 12.03 5.57 5.07
N ALA A 105 10.78 5.33 4.62
CA ALA A 105 10.46 5.10 3.21
C ALA A 105 8.98 5.37 2.93
N ASP A 106 8.68 5.70 1.66
CA ASP A 106 7.35 5.69 1.06
C ASP A 106 7.38 4.70 -0.11
N LEU A 107 6.68 3.59 0.02
CA LEU A 107 6.71 2.45 -0.92
C LEU A 107 5.57 2.58 -1.92
N THR A 108 5.70 3.47 -2.89
CA THR A 108 4.67 3.85 -3.86
C THR A 108 4.58 2.95 -5.08
N GLU A 109 5.58 2.09 -5.34
CA GLU A 109 5.68 1.28 -6.54
C GLU A 109 5.90 -0.19 -6.19
N HIS A 110 5.29 -1.11 -6.97
CA HIS A 110 5.49 -2.54 -6.83
C HIS A 110 6.98 -2.91 -6.95
N GLY A 111 7.43 -3.85 -6.11
CA GLY A 111 8.81 -4.31 -6.09
C GLY A 111 9.81 -3.35 -5.42
N ARG A 112 9.41 -2.12 -5.07
CA ARG A 112 10.27 -1.21 -4.33
C ARG A 112 10.61 -1.78 -2.95
N THR A 113 11.89 -1.77 -2.61
CA THR A 113 12.38 -2.34 -1.36
C THR A 113 13.06 -1.32 -0.49
N VAL A 114 13.00 -1.53 0.83
CA VAL A 114 13.75 -0.76 1.82
C VAL A 114 14.32 -1.68 2.89
N VAL A 115 15.59 -1.47 3.24
CA VAL A 115 16.22 -2.14 4.38
C VAL A 115 15.77 -1.42 5.66
N ALA A 116 14.84 -2.03 6.38
CA ALA A 116 14.24 -1.44 7.59
C ALA A 116 15.14 -1.60 8.82
N ALA A 117 15.83 -2.74 8.94
CA ALA A 117 16.81 -2.97 10.01
C ALA A 117 17.99 -3.80 9.47
N ARG A 118 19.20 -3.31 9.68
CA ARG A 118 20.42 -3.95 9.18
C ARG A 118 20.97 -4.96 10.19
N GLY A 119 21.38 -6.11 9.68
CA GLY A 119 22.10 -7.12 10.45
C GLY A 119 23.46 -6.63 10.95
N GLY A 120 23.86 -7.12 12.12
CA GLY A 120 25.16 -6.82 12.71
C GLY A 120 26.30 -7.50 11.94
N ARG A 121 27.44 -6.85 11.86
CA ARG A 121 28.64 -7.42 11.23
C ARG A 121 29.23 -8.53 12.07
N GLY A 122 29.74 -9.59 11.42
CA GLY A 122 30.50 -10.64 12.05
C GLY A 122 31.83 -10.14 12.63
N GLY A 123 32.24 -10.73 13.75
CA GLY A 123 33.50 -10.42 14.41
C GLY A 123 34.71 -10.99 13.66
N ARG A 124 35.85 -10.37 13.81
CA ARG A 124 37.11 -10.85 13.22
C ARG A 124 37.69 -12.00 14.03
N GLY A 125 38.14 -13.06 13.33
CA GLY A 125 38.92 -14.14 13.95
C GLY A 125 40.40 -13.80 14.11
N ASN A 126 41.10 -14.61 14.91
CA ASN A 126 42.51 -14.33 15.28
C ASN A 126 43.45 -14.37 14.06
N ALA A 127 43.15 -15.11 13.01
CA ALA A 127 43.97 -15.13 11.82
C ALA A 127 44.16 -13.73 11.19
N SER A 128 43.19 -12.83 11.32
CA SER A 128 43.25 -11.47 10.78
C SER A 128 44.13 -10.49 11.56
N TYR A 129 44.60 -10.89 12.74
CA TYR A 129 45.51 -10.09 13.61
C TYR A 129 46.96 -10.54 13.52
N ALA A 130 47.24 -11.58 12.73
CA ALA A 130 48.61 -12.03 12.53
C ALA A 130 49.42 -10.99 11.74
N THR A 131 50.60 -10.66 12.29
CA THR A 131 51.59 -9.81 11.67
C THR A 131 52.95 -10.43 11.77
N SER A 132 53.99 -9.88 11.09
CA SER A 132 55.37 -10.39 11.17
C SER A 132 55.94 -10.38 12.59
N THR A 133 55.53 -9.43 13.43
CA THR A 133 55.93 -9.27 14.83
C THR A 133 55.00 -9.98 15.82
N HIS A 134 53.75 -10.21 15.42
CA HIS A 134 52.71 -10.86 16.26
C HIS A 134 52.19 -12.13 15.51
N GLN A 135 52.94 -13.18 15.54
CA GLN A 135 52.69 -14.39 14.74
C GLN A 135 51.63 -15.34 15.33
N ALA A 136 51.27 -15.21 16.60
CA ALA A 136 50.30 -16.09 17.28
C ALA A 136 49.25 -15.29 18.10
N PRO A 137 48.49 -14.39 17.45
CA PRO A 137 47.48 -13.59 18.12
C PRO A 137 46.36 -14.47 18.67
N ARG A 138 45.87 -14.10 19.85
CA ARG A 138 44.68 -14.69 20.50
C ARG A 138 43.51 -13.68 20.54
N GLU A 139 43.71 -12.51 19.94
CA GLU A 139 42.70 -11.49 19.83
C GLU A 139 41.63 -11.92 18.83
N TRP A 140 40.40 -11.60 19.15
CA TRP A 140 39.24 -11.79 18.32
C TRP A 140 38.22 -10.71 18.61
N GLN A 141 37.24 -10.55 17.74
CA GLN A 141 36.15 -9.59 17.94
C GLN A 141 34.83 -10.30 18.10
N PRO A 142 33.97 -9.87 19.03
CA PRO A 142 32.58 -10.30 19.07
C PRO A 142 31.82 -9.75 17.86
N GLY A 143 30.82 -10.48 17.41
CA GLY A 143 29.90 -9.99 16.40
C GLY A 143 29.12 -8.77 16.93
N ARG A 144 28.91 -7.80 16.06
CA ARG A 144 28.15 -6.59 16.41
C ARG A 144 26.66 -6.92 16.55
N PRO A 145 25.91 -6.23 17.41
CA PRO A 145 24.47 -6.35 17.47
C PRO A 145 23.84 -5.91 16.13
N GLY A 146 22.73 -6.50 15.74
CA GLY A 146 21.88 -5.99 14.67
C GLY A 146 21.09 -4.76 15.15
N GLU A 147 20.54 -4.02 14.20
CA GLU A 147 19.66 -2.89 14.51
C GLU A 147 18.35 -3.39 15.13
N GLU A 148 17.89 -2.70 16.19
CA GLU A 148 16.55 -2.86 16.72
C GLU A 148 15.80 -1.54 16.50
N LYS A 149 14.62 -1.61 15.88
CA LYS A 149 13.81 -0.44 15.57
C LYS A 149 12.34 -0.71 15.81
N ALA A 150 11.66 0.24 16.42
CA ALA A 150 10.19 0.28 16.44
C ALA A 150 9.71 1.17 15.30
N LEU A 151 8.93 0.60 14.39
CA LEU A 151 8.44 1.27 13.20
C LEU A 151 6.93 1.36 13.24
N PHE A 152 6.41 2.47 12.78
CA PHE A 152 5.00 2.67 12.48
C PHE A 152 4.80 2.53 10.97
N LEU A 153 3.98 1.56 10.60
CA LEU A 153 3.57 1.30 9.22
C LEU A 153 2.19 1.93 9.03
N GLU A 154 2.07 2.79 8.06
CA GLU A 154 0.83 3.46 7.68
C GLU A 154 0.58 3.22 6.20
N LEU A 155 -0.51 2.53 5.90
CA LEU A 155 -0.97 2.39 4.53
C LEU A 155 -1.76 3.65 4.16
N LYS A 156 -1.19 4.49 3.31
CA LYS A 156 -1.98 5.53 2.64
C LYS A 156 -2.94 4.82 1.70
N LEU A 157 -4.15 4.59 2.16
CA LEU A 157 -5.21 4.01 1.34
C LEU A 157 -5.38 4.85 0.09
N ILE A 158 -4.87 4.33 -1.00
CA ILE A 158 -5.15 4.81 -2.32
C ILE A 158 -6.42 4.07 -2.73
N ALA A 159 -7.55 4.77 -2.76
CA ALA A 159 -8.72 4.18 -3.40
C ALA A 159 -8.42 4.07 -4.88
N ASP A 160 -8.61 2.88 -5.46
CA ASP A 160 -8.50 2.70 -6.90
C ASP A 160 -9.61 3.46 -7.62
N VAL A 161 -10.79 3.55 -6.99
CA VAL A 161 -12.01 4.15 -7.52
C VAL A 161 -12.53 5.23 -6.58
N GLY A 162 -12.72 6.43 -7.08
CA GLY A 162 -13.40 7.52 -6.39
C GLY A 162 -14.88 7.60 -6.78
N LEU A 163 -15.80 7.56 -5.80
CA LEU A 163 -17.21 7.88 -6.07
C LEU A 163 -17.44 9.37 -5.92
N VAL A 164 -17.93 9.98 -6.96
CA VAL A 164 -18.30 11.40 -7.01
C VAL A 164 -19.79 11.55 -7.27
N GLY A 165 -20.42 12.53 -6.68
CA GLY A 165 -21.87 12.71 -6.85
C GLY A 165 -22.46 13.62 -5.78
N PHE A 166 -23.62 14.16 -6.04
CA PHE A 166 -24.34 15.04 -5.11
C PHE A 166 -24.67 14.36 -3.78
N PRO A 167 -24.86 15.12 -2.68
CA PRO A 167 -25.41 14.57 -1.46
C PRO A 167 -26.71 13.80 -1.76
N ASN A 168 -26.92 12.70 -1.05
CA ASN A 168 -28.06 11.81 -1.23
C ASN A 168 -28.23 11.13 -2.62
N ALA A 169 -27.24 11.20 -3.51
CA ALA A 169 -27.23 10.43 -4.74
C ALA A 169 -27.10 8.90 -4.50
N GLY A 170 -26.76 8.50 -3.28
CA GLY A 170 -26.69 7.11 -2.86
C GLY A 170 -25.27 6.51 -2.92
N LYS A 171 -24.22 7.34 -2.85
CA LYS A 171 -22.80 6.88 -2.84
C LYS A 171 -22.51 5.90 -1.72
N SER A 172 -22.78 6.27 -0.47
CA SER A 172 -22.53 5.42 0.70
C SER A 172 -23.37 4.14 0.67
N THR A 173 -24.62 4.21 0.16
CA THR A 173 -25.45 3.03 -0.08
C THR A 173 -24.82 2.12 -1.13
N LEU A 174 -24.31 2.68 -2.23
CA LEU A 174 -23.66 1.93 -3.29
C LEU A 174 -22.44 1.18 -2.73
N ILE A 175 -21.53 1.87 -2.01
CA ILE A 175 -20.37 1.24 -1.35
C ILE A 175 -20.81 0.08 -0.46
N SER A 176 -21.81 0.29 0.41
CA SER A 176 -22.26 -0.74 1.34
C SER A 176 -22.84 -1.98 0.66
N ARG A 177 -23.30 -1.85 -0.60
CA ARG A 177 -23.90 -2.94 -1.37
C ARG A 177 -22.93 -3.70 -2.25
N ILE A 178 -21.85 -3.05 -2.73
CA ILE A 178 -20.82 -3.67 -3.58
C ILE A 178 -19.61 -4.15 -2.76
N SER A 179 -19.43 -3.67 -1.54
CA SER A 179 -18.32 -4.08 -0.67
C SER A 179 -18.51 -5.49 -0.12
N ALA A 180 -17.45 -6.30 -0.17
CA ALA A 180 -17.39 -7.67 0.37
C ALA A 180 -17.36 -7.71 1.91
N ALA A 181 -16.91 -6.62 2.55
CA ALA A 181 -16.92 -6.43 3.99
C ALA A 181 -17.72 -5.17 4.35
N ARG A 182 -18.13 -5.04 5.63
CA ARG A 182 -18.72 -3.78 6.09
C ARG A 182 -17.76 -2.64 5.77
N PRO A 183 -18.24 -1.53 5.14
CA PRO A 183 -17.40 -0.39 4.87
C PRO A 183 -16.64 0.02 6.12
N ALA A 184 -15.34 0.10 6.04
CA ALA A 184 -14.54 0.61 7.13
C ALA A 184 -14.71 2.14 7.16
N ILE A 185 -15.15 2.66 8.29
CA ILE A 185 -15.06 4.09 8.58
C ILE A 185 -13.61 4.29 9.00
N ALA A 186 -12.83 4.93 8.14
CA ALA A 186 -11.44 5.25 8.46
C ALA A 186 -11.40 6.63 9.13
N ASP A 187 -11.14 6.64 10.44
CA ASP A 187 -10.86 7.87 11.17
C ASP A 187 -9.44 8.35 10.80
N TYR A 188 -9.38 9.22 9.82
CA TYR A 188 -8.14 9.91 9.52
C TYR A 188 -7.99 11.12 10.45
N PRO A 189 -6.91 11.24 11.23
CA PRO A 189 -6.73 12.32 12.21
C PRO A 189 -6.64 13.72 11.58
N PHE A 190 -6.75 13.81 10.24
CA PHE A 190 -6.69 15.08 9.48
C PHE A 190 -7.92 15.31 8.60
N THR A 191 -8.97 14.48 8.70
CA THR A 191 -10.24 14.67 7.99
C THR A 191 -11.35 14.96 8.97
N THR A 192 -12.08 16.07 8.78
CA THR A 192 -13.29 16.37 9.53
C THR A 192 -14.51 15.59 9.01
N LEU A 193 -14.36 14.93 7.84
CA LEU A 193 -15.35 14.04 7.25
C LEU A 193 -14.67 12.71 7.00
N THR A 194 -15.11 11.67 7.68
CA THR A 194 -14.62 10.30 7.53
C THR A 194 -15.08 9.71 6.20
N PRO A 195 -14.16 9.35 5.27
CA PRO A 195 -14.56 8.71 4.03
C PRO A 195 -15.06 7.28 4.29
N ASN A 196 -16.14 6.90 3.61
CA ASN A 196 -16.55 5.51 3.57
C ASN A 196 -15.70 4.78 2.54
N LEU A 197 -14.94 3.79 3.00
CA LEU A 197 -14.14 2.92 2.15
C LEU A 197 -14.80 1.56 2.01
N GLY A 198 -14.80 1.00 0.82
CA GLY A 198 -15.27 -0.35 0.56
C GLY A 198 -14.26 -1.14 -0.25
N VAL A 199 -14.01 -2.38 0.15
CA VAL A 199 -13.24 -3.33 -0.66
C VAL A 199 -14.23 -4.15 -1.47
N VAL A 200 -14.13 -4.09 -2.79
CA VAL A 200 -14.99 -4.81 -3.72
C VAL A 200 -14.24 -6.03 -4.23
N ASP A 201 -14.79 -7.22 -3.97
CA ASP A 201 -14.27 -8.48 -4.48
C ASP A 201 -14.90 -8.78 -5.83
N VAL A 202 -14.07 -9.02 -6.83
CA VAL A 202 -14.50 -9.34 -8.22
C VAL A 202 -14.37 -10.84 -8.52
N GLY A 203 -13.88 -11.62 -7.54
CA GLY A 203 -13.55 -13.03 -7.72
C GLY A 203 -12.16 -13.26 -8.30
N GLY A 204 -11.66 -14.51 -8.24
CA GLY A 204 -10.35 -14.88 -8.77
C GLY A 204 -9.18 -14.18 -8.06
N TYR A 205 -9.30 -13.92 -6.76
CA TYR A 205 -8.33 -13.19 -5.93
C TYR A 205 -8.12 -11.71 -6.32
N ARG A 206 -9.03 -11.14 -7.12
CA ARG A 206 -8.98 -9.72 -7.51
C ARG A 206 -9.94 -8.90 -6.67
N SER A 207 -9.43 -7.79 -6.14
CA SER A 207 -10.22 -6.82 -5.39
C SER A 207 -9.72 -5.40 -5.69
N PHE A 208 -10.61 -4.41 -5.59
CA PHE A 208 -10.25 -3.01 -5.66
C PHE A 208 -10.90 -2.21 -4.53
N VAL A 209 -10.30 -1.08 -4.21
CA VAL A 209 -10.78 -0.20 -3.12
C VAL A 209 -11.58 0.96 -3.72
N VAL A 210 -12.78 1.16 -3.20
CA VAL A 210 -13.67 2.27 -3.54
C VAL A 210 -13.76 3.24 -2.37
N ALA A 211 -13.62 4.54 -2.63
CA ALA A 211 -13.81 5.59 -1.64
C ALA A 211 -14.99 6.50 -2.01
N ASP A 212 -15.83 6.82 -1.02
CA ASP A 212 -16.77 7.94 -1.12
C ASP A 212 -15.99 9.24 -1.01
N ILE A 213 -16.23 10.16 -1.94
CA ILE A 213 -15.63 11.48 -1.96
C ILE A 213 -16.68 12.47 -1.43
N PRO A 214 -16.74 12.70 -0.10
CA PRO A 214 -17.66 13.67 0.46
C PRO A 214 -17.17 15.09 0.20
N GLY A 215 -18.09 16.02 -0.03
CA GLY A 215 -17.79 17.46 -0.01
C GLY A 215 -17.26 18.06 -1.30
N LEU A 216 -17.36 17.38 -2.48
CA LEU A 216 -17.04 18.00 -3.76
C LEU A 216 -18.06 19.06 -4.25
N ILE A 217 -19.24 19.18 -3.62
CA ILE A 217 -20.38 19.83 -4.25
C ILE A 217 -20.91 21.10 -3.53
N GLU A 218 -20.35 21.52 -2.42
CA GLU A 218 -20.76 22.78 -1.78
C GLU A 218 -19.55 23.65 -1.44
N GLY A 219 -19.05 24.41 -2.42
CA GLY A 219 -18.10 25.49 -2.16
C GLY A 219 -16.68 25.05 -1.79
N ALA A 220 -16.24 23.87 -2.18
CA ALA A 220 -14.88 23.36 -1.92
C ALA A 220 -13.78 24.34 -2.42
N HIS A 221 -14.07 25.12 -3.47
CA HIS A 221 -13.17 26.14 -4.02
C HIS A 221 -13.16 27.47 -3.23
N ARG A 222 -14.08 27.68 -2.28
CA ARG A 222 -14.18 28.94 -1.50
C ARG A 222 -13.35 28.98 -0.22
N GLY A 223 -12.33 28.15 -0.07
CA GLY A 223 -11.28 28.40 0.91
C GLY A 223 -11.60 28.09 2.39
N GLN A 224 -12.71 27.45 2.72
CA GLN A 224 -12.96 27.01 4.09
C GLN A 224 -12.30 25.64 4.37
N GLY A 225 -10.99 25.62 4.44
CA GLY A 225 -10.13 24.74 5.23
C GLY A 225 -10.24 23.19 5.11
N LEU A 226 -11.33 22.62 4.64
CA LEU A 226 -11.69 21.21 4.73
C LEU A 226 -11.33 20.39 3.46
N GLY A 227 -11.24 21.04 2.30
CA GLY A 227 -11.11 20.37 1.00
C GLY A 227 -9.70 19.88 0.67
N VAL A 228 -8.66 20.69 0.90
CA VAL A 228 -7.32 20.51 0.29
C VAL A 228 -6.60 19.26 0.78
N ARG A 229 -6.76 18.83 2.02
CA ARG A 229 -6.09 17.62 2.53
C ARG A 229 -6.78 16.33 2.11
N PHE A 230 -8.10 16.33 2.06
CA PHE A 230 -8.89 15.19 1.59
C PHE A 230 -8.75 14.98 0.07
N LEU A 231 -8.66 16.07 -0.68
CA LEU A 231 -8.51 16.09 -2.13
C LEU A 231 -7.18 15.50 -2.61
N ARG A 232 -6.12 15.50 -1.79
CA ARG A 232 -4.88 14.75 -2.10
C ARG A 232 -5.07 13.24 -2.18
N HIS A 233 -6.10 12.69 -1.57
CA HIS A 233 -6.42 11.25 -1.66
C HIS A 233 -7.13 10.93 -2.98
N ILE A 234 -7.90 11.88 -3.52
CA ILE A 234 -8.52 11.79 -4.84
C ILE A 234 -7.47 11.85 -5.95
N GLU A 235 -6.43 12.65 -5.77
CA GLU A 235 -5.31 12.74 -6.72
C GLU A 235 -4.59 11.40 -6.96
N ARG A 236 -4.94 10.35 -6.25
CA ARG A 236 -4.37 9.02 -6.39
C ARG A 236 -5.35 7.95 -6.89
N THR A 237 -6.65 8.29 -7.04
CA THR A 237 -7.62 7.36 -7.62
C THR A 237 -7.31 7.14 -9.11
N LYS A 238 -7.47 5.93 -9.59
CA LYS A 238 -7.20 5.57 -11.00
C LYS A 238 -8.42 5.82 -11.90
N LEU A 239 -9.62 5.71 -11.32
CA LEU A 239 -10.90 5.76 -12.00
C LEU A 239 -11.92 6.56 -11.17
N LEU A 240 -12.82 7.29 -11.82
CA LEU A 240 -13.95 7.97 -11.18
C LEU A 240 -15.27 7.32 -11.55
N VAL A 241 -16.13 7.10 -10.56
CA VAL A 241 -17.52 6.67 -10.80
C VAL A 241 -18.46 7.79 -10.34
N HIS A 242 -19.16 8.40 -11.31
CA HIS A 242 -20.16 9.43 -11.05
C HIS A 242 -21.47 8.76 -10.66
N VAL A 243 -21.91 8.98 -9.43
CA VAL A 243 -23.21 8.48 -8.94
C VAL A 243 -24.25 9.59 -9.14
N ILE A 244 -25.12 9.40 -10.13
CA ILE A 244 -26.14 10.36 -10.55
C ILE A 244 -27.53 9.85 -10.14
N ASP A 245 -28.31 10.71 -9.47
CA ASP A 245 -29.66 10.39 -9.05
C ASP A 245 -30.65 10.53 -10.20
N LEU A 246 -31.28 9.42 -10.58
CA LEU A 246 -32.33 9.40 -11.63
C LEU A 246 -33.74 9.71 -11.09
N SER A 247 -33.91 9.76 -9.76
CA SER A 247 -35.22 9.94 -9.13
C SER A 247 -35.87 11.24 -9.61
N PRO A 248 -37.13 11.23 -10.00
CA PRO A 248 -37.88 12.45 -10.29
C PRO A 248 -38.05 13.35 -9.05
N TYR A 249 -37.94 12.77 -7.86
CA TYR A 249 -38.10 13.48 -6.58
C TYR A 249 -36.86 14.29 -6.19
N SER A 250 -35.73 14.14 -6.89
CA SER A 250 -34.51 14.91 -6.61
C SER A 250 -34.64 16.39 -6.94
N GLY A 251 -35.62 16.76 -7.78
CA GLY A 251 -35.77 18.12 -8.30
C GLY A 251 -34.65 18.58 -9.24
N ARG A 252 -33.68 17.70 -9.56
CA ARG A 252 -32.49 18.03 -10.37
C ARG A 252 -32.51 17.33 -11.71
N ASP A 253 -31.79 17.87 -12.70
CA ASP A 253 -31.55 17.24 -13.99
C ASP A 253 -30.28 16.41 -13.93
N PRO A 254 -30.31 15.10 -14.22
CA PRO A 254 -29.13 14.22 -14.20
C PRO A 254 -27.98 14.69 -15.10
N VAL A 255 -28.29 15.37 -16.22
CA VAL A 255 -27.27 15.90 -17.13
C VAL A 255 -26.59 17.11 -16.52
N GLU A 256 -27.36 17.97 -15.86
CA GLU A 256 -26.81 19.15 -15.20
C GLU A 256 -25.99 18.76 -13.96
N ASP A 257 -26.45 17.79 -13.19
CA ASP A 257 -25.70 17.25 -12.06
C ASP A 257 -24.29 16.77 -12.52
N PHE A 258 -24.22 16.03 -13.63
CA PHE A 258 -22.95 15.62 -14.19
C PHE A 258 -22.06 16.80 -14.60
N ARG A 259 -22.63 17.84 -15.21
CA ARG A 259 -21.87 19.03 -15.63
C ARG A 259 -21.29 19.80 -14.45
N VAL A 260 -22.08 19.98 -13.41
CA VAL A 260 -21.63 20.67 -12.18
C VAL A 260 -20.49 19.90 -11.52
N ILE A 261 -20.62 18.56 -11.38
CA ILE A 261 -19.57 17.73 -10.81
C ILE A 261 -18.28 17.84 -11.64
N MET A 262 -18.39 17.79 -12.97
CA MET A 262 -17.22 17.91 -13.85
C MET A 262 -16.55 19.28 -13.74
N ALA A 263 -17.34 20.36 -13.69
CA ALA A 263 -16.79 21.71 -13.50
C ALA A 263 -16.05 21.86 -12.16
N GLU A 264 -16.56 21.27 -11.10
CA GLU A 264 -15.87 21.24 -9.79
C GLU A 264 -14.59 20.40 -9.79
N LEU A 265 -14.63 19.23 -10.46
CA LEU A 265 -13.43 18.40 -10.63
C LEU A 265 -12.36 19.14 -11.44
N GLU A 266 -12.74 19.80 -12.53
CA GLU A 266 -11.83 20.61 -13.38
C GLU A 266 -11.23 21.79 -12.61
N ALA A 267 -12.05 22.47 -11.82
CA ALA A 267 -11.61 23.58 -10.97
C ALA A 267 -10.65 23.12 -9.86
N PHE A 268 -10.86 21.89 -9.36
CA PHE A 268 -10.02 21.29 -8.33
C PHE A 268 -8.69 20.78 -8.88
N SER A 269 -8.72 19.89 -9.85
CA SER A 269 -7.55 19.30 -10.51
C SER A 269 -7.92 18.85 -11.93
N PRO A 270 -7.41 19.53 -12.94
CA PRO A 270 -7.59 19.11 -14.33
C PRO A 270 -7.07 17.70 -14.62
N GLU A 271 -6.08 17.23 -13.85
CA GLU A 271 -5.54 15.89 -13.96
C GLU A 271 -6.56 14.83 -13.51
N VAL A 272 -7.22 15.05 -12.35
CA VAL A 272 -8.27 14.17 -11.84
C VAL A 272 -9.47 14.15 -12.79
N ALA A 273 -9.88 15.30 -13.33
CA ALA A 273 -11.00 15.42 -14.25
C ALA A 273 -10.78 14.66 -15.58
N ARG A 274 -9.52 14.45 -16.00
CA ARG A 274 -9.15 13.70 -17.22
C ARG A 274 -9.09 12.19 -17.05
N ARG A 275 -9.21 11.68 -15.83
CA ARG A 275 -9.16 10.23 -15.57
C ARG A 275 -10.33 9.51 -16.24
N PRO A 276 -10.19 8.20 -16.49
CA PRO A 276 -11.30 7.38 -16.94
C PRO A 276 -12.51 7.52 -16.02
N GLN A 277 -13.71 7.56 -16.62
CA GLN A 277 -14.95 7.84 -15.92
C GLN A 277 -16.01 6.81 -16.26
N ILE A 278 -16.83 6.44 -15.28
CA ILE A 278 -18.02 5.62 -15.44
C ILE A 278 -19.19 6.33 -14.77
N LEU A 279 -20.39 6.26 -15.39
CA LEU A 279 -21.61 6.81 -14.83
C LEU A 279 -22.48 5.70 -14.24
N ALA A 280 -22.70 5.76 -12.93
CA ALA A 280 -23.69 4.96 -12.22
C ALA A 280 -24.97 5.79 -12.07
N ALA A 281 -25.92 5.57 -12.96
CA ALA A 281 -27.23 6.20 -12.94
C ALA A 281 -28.10 5.48 -11.90
N ASN A 282 -28.04 5.99 -10.65
CA ASN A 282 -28.61 5.34 -9.45
C ASN A 282 -30.09 5.71 -9.26
N LYS A 283 -30.77 4.94 -8.39
CA LYS A 283 -32.19 5.00 -8.10
C LYS A 283 -33.06 4.73 -9.33
N ALA A 284 -32.58 3.83 -10.20
CA ALA A 284 -33.29 3.41 -11.39
C ALA A 284 -34.67 2.77 -11.11
N ASP A 285 -34.86 2.26 -9.89
CA ASP A 285 -36.12 1.74 -9.40
C ASP A 285 -37.23 2.80 -9.20
N LEU A 286 -36.85 4.08 -9.11
CA LEU A 286 -37.79 5.19 -8.89
C LEU A 286 -38.22 5.89 -10.17
N ILE A 287 -37.65 5.55 -11.35
CA ILE A 287 -38.02 6.19 -12.62
C ILE A 287 -39.37 5.71 -13.17
N GLY A 288 -39.94 4.59 -12.68
CA GLY A 288 -41.19 4.02 -13.21
C GLY A 288 -41.10 3.75 -14.73
N GLY A 289 -42.13 4.16 -15.45
CA GLY A 289 -42.17 4.05 -16.94
C GLY A 289 -41.44 5.16 -17.70
N ASP A 290 -41.08 6.25 -17.05
CA ASP A 290 -40.41 7.39 -17.71
C ASP A 290 -38.91 7.22 -17.79
N ARG A 291 -38.40 6.74 -18.89
CA ARG A 291 -36.98 6.58 -19.18
C ARG A 291 -36.30 7.81 -19.78
N ALA A 292 -37.02 8.94 -19.93
CA ALA A 292 -36.49 10.13 -20.60
C ALA A 292 -35.23 10.67 -19.96
N ARG A 293 -35.17 10.72 -18.60
CA ARG A 293 -34.00 11.16 -17.83
C ARG A 293 -32.77 10.28 -18.11
N LEU A 294 -32.94 8.96 -18.07
CA LEU A 294 -31.86 8.01 -18.37
C LEU A 294 -31.38 8.11 -19.82
N LEU A 295 -32.31 8.25 -20.76
CA LEU A 295 -31.98 8.39 -22.20
C LEU A 295 -31.21 9.68 -22.48
N ARG A 296 -31.59 10.80 -21.85
CA ARG A 296 -30.86 12.07 -21.96
C ARG A 296 -29.44 11.94 -21.41
N LEU A 297 -29.27 11.32 -20.23
CA LEU A 297 -27.97 11.06 -19.64
C LEU A 297 -27.10 10.15 -20.53
N LYS A 298 -27.67 9.06 -21.07
CA LYS A 298 -26.97 8.16 -22.02
C LYS A 298 -26.51 8.87 -23.28
N ARG A 299 -27.37 9.73 -23.88
CA ARG A 299 -27.00 10.51 -25.08
C ARG A 299 -25.85 11.48 -24.80
N MET A 300 -25.86 12.14 -23.66
CA MET A 300 -24.77 13.03 -23.24
C MET A 300 -23.46 12.25 -23.03
N ALA A 301 -23.52 11.16 -22.28
CA ALA A 301 -22.37 10.32 -21.99
C ALA A 301 -21.74 9.66 -23.23
N ALA A 302 -22.59 9.24 -24.21
CA ALA A 302 -22.13 8.67 -25.47
C ALA A 302 -21.25 9.65 -26.26
N ARG A 303 -21.57 10.94 -26.26
CA ARG A 303 -20.76 11.99 -26.93
C ARG A 303 -19.36 12.12 -26.28
N ARG A 304 -19.23 11.74 -25.02
CA ARG A 304 -17.98 11.77 -24.25
C ARG A 304 -17.31 10.39 -24.13
N LYS A 305 -17.89 9.36 -24.73
CA LYS A 305 -17.45 7.97 -24.67
C LYS A 305 -17.41 7.42 -23.23
N ILE A 306 -18.29 7.91 -22.35
CA ILE A 306 -18.38 7.47 -20.96
C ILE A 306 -19.46 6.38 -20.87
N PRO A 307 -19.16 5.18 -20.34
CA PRO A 307 -20.13 4.12 -20.14
C PRO A 307 -21.14 4.48 -19.03
N VAL A 308 -22.42 4.11 -19.23
CA VAL A 308 -23.53 4.41 -18.31
C VAL A 308 -24.21 3.11 -17.88
N PHE A 309 -24.28 2.89 -16.59
CA PHE A 309 -24.98 1.77 -15.96
C PHE A 309 -26.17 2.28 -15.15
N ALA A 310 -27.36 1.80 -15.47
CA ALA A 310 -28.55 2.05 -14.67
C ALA A 310 -28.54 1.07 -13.49
N VAL A 311 -28.55 1.60 -12.27
CA VAL A 311 -28.43 0.81 -11.05
C VAL A 311 -29.47 1.22 -10.00
N SER A 312 -29.85 0.30 -9.15
CA SER A 312 -30.52 0.59 -7.88
C SER A 312 -29.67 0.04 -6.74
N ALA A 313 -28.93 0.91 -6.08
CA ALA A 313 -28.14 0.51 -4.92
C ALA A 313 -29.03 -0.05 -3.80
N LEU A 314 -30.27 0.46 -3.64
CA LEU A 314 -31.19 0.00 -2.63
C LEU A 314 -31.67 -1.42 -2.90
N LYS A 315 -32.11 -1.71 -4.14
CA LYS A 315 -32.62 -3.02 -4.57
C LYS A 315 -31.54 -4.01 -5.01
N ARG A 316 -30.28 -3.58 -5.09
CA ARG A 316 -29.14 -4.37 -5.59
C ARG A 316 -29.27 -4.77 -7.08
N GLU A 317 -29.96 -3.96 -7.87
CA GLU A 317 -30.15 -4.18 -9.30
C GLU A 317 -29.05 -3.46 -10.12
N GLY A 318 -28.52 -4.12 -11.17
CA GLY A 318 -27.53 -3.55 -12.08
C GLY A 318 -26.12 -3.38 -11.49
N LEU A 319 -25.85 -3.85 -10.26
CA LEU A 319 -24.55 -3.66 -9.60
C LEU A 319 -23.44 -4.56 -10.18
N GLY A 320 -23.76 -5.81 -10.55
CA GLY A 320 -22.79 -6.74 -11.15
C GLY A 320 -22.12 -6.17 -12.41
N PRO A 321 -22.89 -5.78 -13.44
CA PRO A 321 -22.33 -5.13 -14.65
C PRO A 321 -21.52 -3.87 -14.38
N LEU A 322 -21.89 -3.06 -13.37
CA LEU A 322 -21.12 -1.88 -12.98
C LEU A 322 -19.76 -2.30 -12.38
N VAL A 323 -19.74 -3.26 -11.45
CA VAL A 323 -18.51 -3.75 -10.80
C VAL A 323 -17.57 -4.39 -11.83
N GLU A 324 -18.11 -5.20 -12.76
CA GLU A 324 -17.31 -5.80 -13.84
C GLU A 324 -16.70 -4.75 -14.78
N ALA A 325 -17.46 -3.70 -15.12
CA ALA A 325 -16.95 -2.61 -15.95
C ALA A 325 -15.83 -1.82 -15.25
N VAL A 326 -15.99 -1.55 -13.95
CA VAL A 326 -14.96 -0.91 -13.13
C VAL A 326 -13.69 -1.77 -13.09
N ALA A 327 -13.82 -3.07 -12.81
CA ALA A 327 -12.69 -3.99 -12.76
C ALA A 327 -11.95 -4.06 -14.10
N ARG A 328 -12.68 -4.16 -15.21
CA ARG A 328 -12.10 -4.18 -16.56
C ARG A 328 -11.31 -2.91 -16.88
N GLU A 329 -11.83 -1.76 -16.51
CA GLU A 329 -11.16 -0.49 -16.73
C GLU A 329 -9.88 -0.37 -15.92
N LEU A 330 -9.90 -0.83 -14.66
CA LEU A 330 -8.71 -0.89 -13.80
C LEU A 330 -7.65 -1.85 -14.37
N ASP A 331 -8.05 -3.01 -14.91
CA ASP A 331 -7.13 -3.97 -15.54
C ASP A 331 -6.46 -3.35 -16.79
N LEU A 332 -7.21 -2.60 -17.61
CA LEU A 332 -6.67 -1.89 -18.78
C LEU A 332 -5.63 -0.82 -18.38
N LEU A 333 -5.90 -0.09 -17.29
CA LEU A 333 -4.98 0.92 -16.77
C LEU A 333 -3.71 0.29 -16.20
N ALA A 334 -3.81 -0.87 -15.55
CA ALA A 334 -2.66 -1.62 -15.05
C ALA A 334 -1.80 -2.19 -16.21
N GLY A 335 -2.44 -2.73 -17.26
CA GLY A 335 -1.75 -3.27 -18.45
C GLY A 335 -0.99 -2.20 -19.25
N ASN A 336 -1.51 -0.97 -19.32
CA ASN A 336 -0.84 0.13 -20.01
C ASN A 336 0.39 0.67 -19.27
N ASN A 337 0.49 0.47 -17.95
CA ASN A 337 1.66 0.86 -17.17
C ASN A 337 2.80 -0.18 -17.20
N GLY A 338 2.54 -1.41 -17.68
CA GLY A 338 3.52 -2.49 -17.82
C GLY A 338 4.27 -2.54 -19.16
N GLY A 339 3.88 -1.71 -20.13
CA GLY A 339 4.37 -1.75 -21.52
C GLY A 339 5.49 -0.78 -21.89
N GLY A 340 6.22 -0.26 -20.95
CA GLY A 340 7.29 0.72 -21.21
C GLY A 340 8.62 0.38 -20.57
N GLN A 341 9.32 -0.65 -21.11
CA GLN A 341 10.77 -0.57 -21.39
C GLN A 341 11.25 -1.86 -22.05
N PRO A 342 11.99 -1.79 -23.18
CA PRO A 342 12.82 -2.88 -23.65
C PRO A 342 14.11 -2.95 -22.84
#